data_18c8ec009f589392be1e0fd196ab285f
#
_entry.id   18c8ec009f589392be1e0fd196ab285f
#
_cell.length_a   1.000
_cell.length_b   1.000
_cell.length_c   1.000
_cell.angle_alpha   90.00
_cell.angle_beta   90.00
_cell.angle_gamma   90.00
#
_symmetry.space_group_name_H-M   'P 1'
#
loop_
_entity.id
_entity.type
_entity.pdbx_description
1 polymer ?
#
loop_
_entity_poly.entity_id
_entity_poly.type
_entity_poly.pdbx_seq_one_letter_code
_entity_poly.pdbx_strand_id
1 'polypeptide(L)'
;HLSLRRQRQMCIRDRLTTFNEVDMSTMMGLRKQYQDEFTKIHNGTRLGFMGMFVKAAVEALKRFPLVNASIDGTDIVYHGFQDIGVAVSTDRGLVVPVLRNAENMSIATVENAISDYAGKARDGKLTIDEMTGGTFTITNGGVYGSLLSTPILNPPQSAILGMHKIQQRPVAIEGQVVVRPMMNLALSYDHRLIDGKDAVRFLVAIKELVEDPAKILSLIHISEPTRRRG
;
A
#
# COMPACT_ATOMS: atom_id res chain seq x y z
N HIS A 1 -4.08 0.97 -37.94
CA HIS A 1 -4.17 -0.23 -37.09
C HIS A 1 -2.82 -0.76 -36.56
N LEU A 2 -1.70 -0.58 -37.27
CA LEU A 2 -0.36 -1.00 -36.82
C LEU A 2 0.20 -0.13 -35.68
N SER A 3 -0.14 1.15 -35.61
CA SER A 3 0.30 2.07 -34.55
C SER A 3 -0.33 1.74 -33.20
N LEU A 4 -1.64 1.42 -33.16
CA LEU A 4 -2.35 1.02 -31.96
C LEU A 4 -1.86 -0.35 -31.42
N ARG A 5 -1.48 -1.26 -32.33
CA ARG A 5 -0.93 -2.57 -31.97
C ARG A 5 0.48 -2.44 -31.38
N ARG A 6 1.32 -1.52 -31.92
CA ARG A 6 2.65 -1.21 -31.36
C ARG A 6 2.54 -0.52 -30.01
N GLN A 7 1.63 0.44 -29.83
CA GLN A 7 1.40 1.09 -28.54
C GLN A 7 0.90 0.10 -27.47
N ARG A 8 -0.04 -0.81 -27.82
CA ARG A 8 -0.47 -1.88 -26.91
C ARG A 8 0.67 -2.84 -26.56
N GLN A 9 1.54 -3.20 -27.52
CA GLN A 9 2.69 -4.09 -27.27
C GLN A 9 3.77 -3.39 -26.42
N MET A 10 4.01 -2.09 -26.58
CA MET A 10 4.91 -1.34 -25.71
C MET A 10 4.38 -1.28 -24.26
N CYS A 11 3.10 -0.96 -24.06
CA CYS A 11 2.50 -0.92 -22.73
C CYS A 11 2.51 -2.28 -22.00
N ILE A 12 2.47 -3.41 -22.72
CA ILE A 12 2.46 -4.77 -22.12
C ILE A 12 3.87 -5.24 -21.77
N ARG A 13 4.90 -4.79 -22.50
CA ARG A 13 6.30 -5.22 -22.29
C ARG A 13 7.00 -4.55 -21.13
N ASP A 14 6.53 -3.39 -20.72
CA ASP A 14 7.22 -2.55 -19.74
C ASP A 14 6.65 -2.64 -18.33
N ARG A 15 5.72 -3.58 -18.08
CA ARG A 15 5.11 -3.81 -16.78
C ARG A 15 5.56 -5.15 -16.21
N LEU A 16 6.14 -5.10 -15.04
CA LEU A 16 6.62 -6.27 -14.30
C LEU A 16 5.95 -6.35 -12.94
N THR A 17 6.00 -7.54 -12.34
CA THR A 17 5.59 -7.76 -10.96
C THR A 17 6.70 -8.49 -10.23
N THR A 18 7.09 -7.94 -9.08
CA THR A 18 7.96 -8.63 -8.11
C THR A 18 7.16 -9.03 -6.89
N PHE A 19 7.58 -10.10 -6.23
CA PHE A 19 6.87 -10.68 -5.10
C PHE A 19 7.79 -10.79 -3.89
N ASN A 20 7.18 -10.72 -2.71
CA ASN A 20 7.83 -11.05 -1.44
C ASN A 20 6.80 -11.65 -0.50
N GLU A 21 7.25 -12.23 0.58
CA GLU A 21 6.39 -12.69 1.66
C GLU A 21 6.71 -11.95 2.96
N VAL A 22 5.71 -11.79 3.82
CA VAL A 22 5.82 -11.07 5.08
C VAL A 22 5.24 -11.90 6.22
N ASP A 23 5.95 -11.94 7.34
CA ASP A 23 5.46 -12.51 8.60
C ASP A 23 4.55 -11.50 9.30
N MET A 24 3.29 -11.85 9.44
CA MET A 24 2.26 -11.00 10.06
C MET A 24 2.18 -11.15 11.59
N SER A 25 3.04 -11.95 12.22
CA SER A 25 2.96 -12.29 13.65
C SER A 25 2.98 -11.06 14.54
N THR A 26 3.94 -10.16 14.32
CA THR A 26 4.09 -8.93 15.12
C THR A 26 2.88 -8.02 14.97
N MET A 27 2.47 -7.77 13.73
CA MET A 27 1.33 -6.89 13.42
C MET A 27 0.01 -7.45 13.96
N MET A 28 -0.21 -8.77 13.86
CA MET A 28 -1.38 -9.43 14.44
C MET A 28 -1.34 -9.39 15.97
N GLY A 29 -0.17 -9.56 16.57
CA GLY A 29 0.04 -9.44 18.02
C GLY A 29 -0.30 -8.04 18.53
N LEU A 30 0.22 -7.00 17.90
CA LEU A 30 -0.08 -5.60 18.22
C LEU A 30 -1.58 -5.30 18.09
N ARG A 31 -2.19 -5.73 16.98
CA ARG A 31 -3.63 -5.57 16.83
C ARG A 31 -4.42 -6.25 17.94
N LYS A 32 -4.09 -7.48 18.31
CA LYS A 32 -4.75 -8.21 19.39
C LYS A 32 -4.58 -7.51 20.73
N GLN A 33 -3.40 -6.96 21.00
CA GLN A 33 -3.07 -6.30 22.25
C GLN A 33 -3.80 -4.96 22.41
N TYR A 34 -3.85 -4.14 21.34
CA TYR A 34 -4.29 -2.76 21.43
C TYR A 34 -5.68 -2.48 20.81
N GLN A 35 -6.35 -3.48 20.24
CA GLN A 35 -7.64 -3.29 19.55
C GLN A 35 -8.69 -2.60 20.42
N ASP A 36 -8.86 -3.05 21.68
CA ASP A 36 -9.92 -2.54 22.57
C ASP A 36 -9.62 -1.12 23.02
N GLU A 37 -8.37 -0.83 23.37
CA GLU A 37 -7.90 0.50 23.76
C GLU A 37 -8.02 1.47 22.58
N PHE A 38 -7.54 1.07 21.42
CA PHE A 38 -7.61 1.86 20.19
C PHE A 38 -9.06 2.20 19.83
N THR A 39 -9.98 1.22 19.93
CA THR A 39 -11.40 1.43 19.63
C THR A 39 -12.04 2.42 20.60
N LYS A 40 -11.67 2.38 21.89
CA LYS A 40 -12.16 3.33 22.90
C LYS A 40 -11.68 4.76 22.66
N ILE A 41 -10.39 4.91 22.35
CA ILE A 41 -9.76 6.24 22.13
C ILE A 41 -10.24 6.88 20.82
N HIS A 42 -10.50 6.07 19.79
CA HIS A 42 -10.82 6.57 18.45
C HIS A 42 -12.30 6.37 18.06
N ASN A 43 -13.22 6.58 19.02
CA ASN A 43 -14.67 6.63 18.78
C ASN A 43 -15.24 5.42 18.02
N GLY A 44 -14.79 4.22 18.33
CA GLY A 44 -15.27 2.99 17.71
C GLY A 44 -14.49 2.52 16.49
N THR A 45 -13.47 3.28 16.05
CA THR A 45 -12.59 2.88 14.94
C THR A 45 -11.83 1.61 15.28
N ARG A 46 -11.84 0.63 14.39
CA ARG A 46 -11.07 -0.60 14.56
C ARG A 46 -9.65 -0.41 14.05
N LEU A 47 -8.67 -0.97 14.77
CA LEU A 47 -7.29 -1.06 14.29
C LEU A 47 -7.20 -2.12 13.19
N GLY A 48 -7.23 -1.69 11.93
CA GLY A 48 -7.12 -2.56 10.76
C GLY A 48 -5.67 -2.72 10.28
N PHE A 49 -5.46 -3.71 9.44
CA PHE A 49 -4.15 -3.87 8.78
C PHE A 49 -3.91 -2.81 7.69
N MET A 50 -4.98 -2.30 7.08
CA MET A 50 -4.85 -1.39 5.96
C MET A 50 -4.15 -0.09 6.35
N GLY A 51 -4.52 0.49 7.50
CA GLY A 51 -3.86 1.70 8.01
C GLY A 51 -2.36 1.50 8.24
N MET A 52 -1.95 0.33 8.74
CA MET A 52 -0.54 0.00 8.93
C MET A 52 0.20 -0.16 7.59
N PHE A 53 -0.41 -0.83 6.60
CA PHE A 53 0.17 -0.96 5.25
C PHE A 53 0.25 0.39 4.54
N VAL A 54 -0.74 1.27 4.69
CA VAL A 54 -0.68 2.64 4.15
C VAL A 54 0.50 3.39 4.75
N LYS A 55 0.71 3.34 6.06
CA LYS A 55 1.85 4.01 6.71
C LYS A 55 3.19 3.39 6.28
N ALA A 56 3.28 2.08 6.17
CA ALA A 56 4.49 1.41 5.66
C ALA A 56 4.78 1.81 4.21
N ALA A 57 3.75 1.87 3.35
CA ALA A 57 3.90 2.31 1.96
C ALA A 57 4.35 3.77 1.87
N VAL A 58 3.75 4.67 2.65
CA VAL A 58 4.14 6.09 2.73
C VAL A 58 5.63 6.24 3.08
N GLU A 59 6.11 5.54 4.11
CA GLU A 59 7.52 5.59 4.50
C GLU A 59 8.45 4.98 3.44
N ALA A 60 8.02 3.93 2.75
CA ALA A 60 8.76 3.37 1.63
C ALA A 60 8.79 4.33 0.42
N LEU A 61 7.68 5.01 0.09
CA LEU A 61 7.60 5.99 -1.01
C LEU A 61 8.53 7.18 -0.79
N LYS A 62 8.72 7.64 0.45
CA LYS A 62 9.70 8.68 0.79
C LYS A 62 11.14 8.27 0.47
N ARG A 63 11.47 6.98 0.65
CA ARG A 63 12.81 6.41 0.38
C ARG A 63 13.05 6.12 -1.10
N PHE A 64 11.96 5.84 -1.84
CA PHE A 64 12.00 5.46 -3.26
C PHE A 64 11.11 6.39 -4.09
N PRO A 65 11.51 7.66 -4.31
CA PRO A 65 10.66 8.67 -4.93
C PRO A 65 10.24 8.34 -6.38
N LEU A 66 11.00 7.52 -7.11
CA LEU A 66 10.62 7.04 -8.43
C LEU A 66 9.35 6.17 -8.41
N VAL A 67 9.10 5.45 -7.30
CA VAL A 67 7.88 4.65 -7.13
C VAL A 67 6.65 5.54 -6.94
N ASN A 68 6.85 6.78 -6.45
CA ASN A 68 5.81 7.81 -6.30
C ASN A 68 5.85 8.85 -7.45
N ALA A 69 6.40 8.50 -8.60
CA ALA A 69 6.47 9.40 -9.75
C ALA A 69 5.55 8.90 -10.88
N SER A 70 5.30 9.75 -11.85
CA SER A 70 4.53 9.42 -13.05
C SER A 70 5.26 9.90 -14.32
N ILE A 71 4.86 9.37 -15.47
CA ILE A 71 5.36 9.79 -16.77
C ILE A 71 4.30 10.70 -17.41
N ASP A 72 4.70 11.91 -17.79
CA ASP A 72 3.90 12.84 -18.57
C ASP A 72 4.65 13.18 -19.87
N GLY A 73 4.20 12.59 -20.97
CA GLY A 73 4.89 12.70 -22.26
C GLY A 73 6.31 12.13 -22.20
N THR A 74 7.31 13.01 -22.25
CA THR A 74 8.75 12.69 -22.13
C THR A 74 9.33 12.96 -20.74
N ASP A 75 8.53 13.55 -19.86
CA ASP A 75 8.99 14.03 -18.57
C ASP A 75 8.63 13.06 -17.44
N ILE A 76 9.47 13.04 -16.40
CA ILE A 76 9.21 12.35 -15.14
C ILE A 76 8.72 13.38 -14.14
N VAL A 77 7.48 13.18 -13.66
CA VAL A 77 6.85 14.05 -12.66
C VAL A 77 6.99 13.40 -11.29
N TYR A 78 7.78 14.01 -10.40
CA TYR A 78 7.93 13.61 -9.02
C TYR A 78 6.83 14.24 -8.14
N HIS A 79 6.10 13.44 -7.40
CA HIS A 79 5.08 13.92 -6.47
C HIS A 79 5.70 14.14 -5.08
N GLY A 80 5.58 15.38 -4.55
CA GLY A 80 6.05 15.76 -3.21
C GLY A 80 5.12 15.33 -2.08
N PHE A 81 4.02 14.66 -2.40
CA PHE A 81 2.98 14.17 -1.49
C PHE A 81 2.66 12.72 -1.81
N GLN A 82 2.02 12.01 -0.87
CA GLN A 82 1.60 10.62 -1.05
C GLN A 82 0.06 10.53 -0.99
N ASP A 83 -0.58 10.51 -2.15
CA ASP A 83 -2.02 10.30 -2.31
C ASP A 83 -2.27 8.81 -2.61
N ILE A 84 -2.73 8.07 -1.61
CA ILE A 84 -2.80 6.61 -1.68
C ILE A 84 -4.21 6.17 -2.07
N GLY A 85 -4.34 5.56 -3.25
CA GLY A 85 -5.54 4.86 -3.66
C GLY A 85 -5.69 3.55 -2.88
N VAL A 86 -6.87 3.31 -2.32
CA VAL A 86 -7.19 2.04 -1.64
C VAL A 86 -8.34 1.37 -2.36
N ALA A 87 -8.08 0.19 -2.92
CA ALA A 87 -9.11 -0.55 -3.66
C ALA A 87 -10.21 -1.07 -2.70
N VAL A 88 -11.44 -0.67 -2.97
CA VAL A 88 -12.65 -1.08 -2.24
C VAL A 88 -13.58 -1.79 -3.21
N SER A 89 -14.01 -2.99 -2.84
CA SER A 89 -14.98 -3.76 -3.62
C SER A 89 -16.41 -3.49 -3.15
N THR A 90 -17.31 -3.38 -4.12
CA THR A 90 -18.75 -3.24 -3.91
C THR A 90 -19.49 -4.22 -4.81
N ASP A 91 -20.78 -4.41 -4.60
CA ASP A 91 -21.64 -5.22 -5.48
C ASP A 91 -21.69 -4.70 -6.93
N ARG A 92 -21.33 -3.43 -7.13
CA ARG A 92 -21.28 -2.77 -8.45
C ARG A 92 -19.90 -2.82 -9.12
N GLY A 93 -18.89 -3.37 -8.44
CA GLY A 93 -17.52 -3.47 -8.93
C GLY A 93 -16.48 -2.89 -7.99
N LEU A 94 -15.25 -2.77 -8.48
CA LEU A 94 -14.11 -2.23 -7.75
C LEU A 94 -13.99 -0.73 -7.97
N VAL A 95 -13.85 0.02 -6.89
CA VAL A 95 -13.53 1.47 -6.91
C VAL A 95 -12.25 1.73 -6.11
N VAL A 96 -11.55 2.81 -6.43
CA VAL A 96 -10.25 3.14 -5.81
C VAL A 96 -10.30 4.57 -5.29
N PRO A 97 -10.96 4.81 -4.14
CA PRO A 97 -10.89 6.11 -3.49
C PRO A 97 -9.48 6.44 -3.02
N VAL A 98 -9.16 7.72 -2.93
CA VAL A 98 -7.82 8.24 -2.67
C VAL A 98 -7.73 8.92 -1.32
N LEU A 99 -6.84 8.41 -0.46
CA LEU A 99 -6.43 9.06 0.79
C LEU A 99 -5.45 10.18 0.45
N ARG A 100 -5.87 11.42 0.65
CA ARG A 100 -5.05 12.60 0.33
C ARG A 100 -4.02 12.88 1.42
N ASN A 101 -2.78 13.18 1.01
CA ASN A 101 -1.69 13.50 1.93
C ASN A 101 -1.56 12.46 3.06
N ALA A 102 -1.53 11.17 2.67
CA ALA A 102 -1.52 10.04 3.61
C ALA A 102 -0.31 10.07 4.56
N GLU A 103 0.77 10.77 4.19
CA GLU A 103 1.94 11.03 5.04
C GLU A 103 1.57 11.74 6.34
N ASN A 104 0.58 12.63 6.32
CA ASN A 104 0.13 13.41 7.47
C ASN A 104 -0.99 12.72 8.27
N MET A 105 -1.54 11.61 7.78
CA MET A 105 -2.62 10.89 8.44
C MET A 105 -2.09 9.98 9.55
N SER A 106 -2.79 9.94 10.69
CA SER A 106 -2.63 8.88 11.68
C SER A 106 -3.24 7.57 11.19
N ILE A 107 -2.88 6.43 11.80
CA ILE A 107 -3.50 5.13 11.49
C ILE A 107 -5.02 5.20 11.68
N ALA A 108 -5.49 5.84 12.75
CA ALA A 108 -6.92 6.00 13.02
C ALA A 108 -7.62 6.82 11.92
N THR A 109 -6.98 7.91 11.47
CA THR A 109 -7.52 8.73 10.38
C THR A 109 -7.63 7.94 9.07
N VAL A 110 -6.62 7.13 8.76
CA VAL A 110 -6.64 6.25 7.58
C VAL A 110 -7.76 5.22 7.65
N GLU A 111 -7.91 4.51 8.79
CA GLU A 111 -8.95 3.49 8.96
C GLU A 111 -10.36 4.09 8.91
N ASN A 112 -10.57 5.28 9.50
CA ASN A 112 -11.83 6.01 9.42
C ASN A 112 -12.16 6.42 7.98
N ALA A 113 -11.19 6.99 7.27
CA ALA A 113 -11.38 7.41 5.88
C ALA A 113 -11.72 6.21 4.97
N ILE A 114 -11.04 5.07 5.15
CA ILE A 114 -11.33 3.84 4.40
C ILE A 114 -12.76 3.35 4.71
N SER A 115 -13.19 3.39 5.98
CA SER A 115 -14.54 3.00 6.37
C SER A 115 -15.61 3.91 5.78
N ASP A 116 -15.37 5.24 5.75
CA ASP A 116 -16.25 6.23 5.12
C ASP A 116 -16.35 5.99 3.62
N TYR A 117 -15.22 5.83 2.94
CA TYR A 117 -15.19 5.53 1.51
C TYR A 117 -15.89 4.21 1.16
N ALA A 118 -15.73 3.18 2.00
CA ALA A 118 -16.45 1.93 1.81
C ALA A 118 -17.96 2.09 1.96
N GLY A 119 -18.42 2.94 2.88
CA GLY A 119 -19.82 3.33 3.01
C GLY A 119 -20.34 4.07 1.78
N LYS A 120 -19.64 5.15 1.37
CA LYS A 120 -19.96 5.93 0.17
C LYS A 120 -19.96 5.08 -1.11
N ALA A 121 -19.02 4.14 -1.22
CA ALA A 121 -18.91 3.25 -2.36
C ALA A 121 -20.14 2.34 -2.49
N ARG A 122 -20.58 1.73 -1.39
CA ARG A 122 -21.81 0.91 -1.36
C ARG A 122 -23.05 1.71 -1.73
N ASP A 123 -23.14 2.93 -1.23
CA ASP A 123 -24.27 3.85 -1.51
C ASP A 123 -24.20 4.46 -2.92
N GLY A 124 -23.09 4.30 -3.66
CA GLY A 124 -22.86 4.94 -4.95
C GLY A 124 -22.68 6.46 -4.87
N LYS A 125 -22.15 6.96 -3.75
CA LYS A 125 -22.01 8.40 -3.45
C LYS A 125 -20.55 8.90 -3.54
N LEU A 126 -19.60 8.05 -3.96
CA LEU A 126 -18.23 8.50 -4.22
C LEU A 126 -18.22 9.50 -5.36
N THR A 127 -17.53 10.63 -5.14
CA THR A 127 -17.32 11.65 -6.15
C THR A 127 -16.15 11.30 -7.07
N ILE A 128 -16.08 11.92 -8.25
CA ILE A 128 -14.95 11.76 -9.16
C ILE A 128 -13.66 12.26 -8.50
N ASP A 129 -13.73 13.37 -7.77
CA ASP A 129 -12.57 13.94 -7.06
C ASP A 129 -12.03 13.00 -5.98
N GLU A 130 -12.88 12.20 -5.35
CA GLU A 130 -12.44 11.20 -4.37
C GLU A 130 -11.75 9.97 -5.01
N MET A 131 -11.88 9.79 -6.33
CA MET A 131 -11.35 8.62 -7.06
C MET A 131 -10.21 8.96 -8.03
N THR A 132 -9.82 10.22 -8.18
CA THR A 132 -8.81 10.66 -9.14
C THR A 132 -7.57 11.22 -8.46
N GLY A 133 -6.44 11.31 -9.15
CA GLY A 133 -5.23 12.00 -8.70
C GLY A 133 -4.39 11.24 -7.65
N GLY A 134 -4.64 9.96 -7.40
CA GLY A 134 -3.77 9.14 -6.55
C GLY A 134 -2.39 8.93 -7.16
N THR A 135 -1.35 8.83 -6.32
CA THR A 135 0.05 8.64 -6.78
C THR A 135 0.51 7.19 -6.64
N PHE A 136 -0.13 6.41 -5.79
CA PHE A 136 0.16 4.99 -5.55
C PHE A 136 -1.13 4.27 -5.16
N THR A 137 -1.26 2.98 -5.44
CA THR A 137 -2.45 2.20 -5.08
C THR A 137 -2.10 1.00 -4.22
N ILE A 138 -2.96 0.69 -3.24
CA ILE A 138 -2.92 -0.55 -2.45
C ILE A 138 -4.22 -1.31 -2.69
N THR A 139 -4.11 -2.59 -3.04
CA THR A 139 -5.25 -3.48 -3.22
C THR A 139 -5.12 -4.73 -2.34
N ASN A 140 -6.23 -5.22 -1.82
CA ASN A 140 -6.28 -6.40 -0.94
C ASN A 140 -7.18 -7.49 -1.53
N GLY A 141 -6.58 -8.42 -2.27
CA GLY A 141 -7.25 -9.62 -2.77
C GLY A 141 -7.41 -10.72 -1.71
N GLY A 142 -6.73 -10.58 -0.57
CA GLY A 142 -6.74 -11.58 0.51
C GLY A 142 -8.11 -11.77 1.16
N VAL A 143 -8.94 -10.73 1.17
CA VAL A 143 -10.33 -10.80 1.67
C VAL A 143 -11.19 -11.78 0.86
N TYR A 144 -10.83 -12.06 -0.40
CA TYR A 144 -11.46 -13.05 -1.27
C TYR A 144 -10.70 -14.39 -1.32
N GLY A 145 -9.64 -14.53 -0.52
CA GLY A 145 -8.83 -15.75 -0.46
C GLY A 145 -7.71 -15.84 -1.50
N SER A 146 -7.39 -14.76 -2.23
CA SER A 146 -6.30 -14.76 -3.21
C SER A 146 -4.98 -15.12 -2.53
N LEU A 147 -4.29 -16.13 -3.06
CA LEU A 147 -2.95 -16.52 -2.61
C LEU A 147 -1.89 -15.58 -3.16
N LEU A 148 -1.98 -15.27 -4.45
CA LEU A 148 -1.02 -14.47 -5.20
C LEU A 148 -1.70 -13.97 -6.47
N SER A 149 -1.45 -12.72 -6.84
CA SER A 149 -1.93 -12.10 -8.09
C SER A 149 -0.95 -11.04 -8.55
N THR A 150 -1.05 -10.67 -9.82
CA THR A 150 -0.33 -9.56 -10.44
C THR A 150 -1.29 -8.39 -10.59
N PRO A 151 -1.33 -7.42 -9.66
CA PRO A 151 -2.27 -6.31 -9.73
C PRO A 151 -2.00 -5.45 -10.97
N ILE A 152 -3.07 -4.90 -11.54
CA ILE A 152 -3.00 -4.03 -12.71
C ILE A 152 -2.70 -2.60 -12.25
N LEU A 153 -1.74 -1.94 -12.90
CA LEU A 153 -1.43 -0.53 -12.65
C LEU A 153 -2.63 0.37 -12.96
N ASN A 154 -2.81 1.39 -12.15
CA ASN A 154 -3.81 2.44 -12.33
C ASN A 154 -3.14 3.71 -12.90
N PRO A 155 -3.09 3.90 -14.24
CA PRO A 155 -2.40 5.05 -14.82
C PRO A 155 -2.98 6.39 -14.31
N PRO A 156 -2.16 7.43 -14.12
CA PRO A 156 -0.74 7.56 -14.49
C PRO A 156 0.25 7.02 -13.44
N GLN A 157 -0.21 6.31 -12.41
CA GLN A 157 0.63 5.75 -11.36
C GLN A 157 1.64 4.74 -11.92
N SER A 158 2.84 4.75 -11.34
CA SER A 158 3.94 3.86 -11.76
C SER A 158 3.99 2.55 -11.02
N ALA A 159 3.28 2.41 -9.90
CA ALA A 159 3.29 1.17 -9.12
C ALA A 159 1.97 0.94 -8.34
N ILE A 160 1.75 -0.33 -7.99
CA ILE A 160 0.61 -0.79 -7.18
C ILE A 160 1.07 -1.95 -6.28
N LEU A 161 0.69 -1.89 -5.01
CA LEU A 161 0.90 -2.96 -4.04
C LEU A 161 -0.33 -3.86 -3.94
N GLY A 162 -0.14 -5.15 -4.13
CA GLY A 162 -1.14 -6.19 -3.90
C GLY A 162 -0.89 -6.93 -2.59
N MET A 163 -1.90 -6.96 -1.74
CA MET A 163 -1.94 -7.77 -0.51
C MET A 163 -2.78 -9.02 -0.76
N HIS A 164 -2.42 -10.12 -0.07
CA HIS A 164 -3.07 -11.41 -0.26
C HIS A 164 -3.51 -12.02 1.07
N LYS A 165 -4.06 -13.23 1.03
CA LYS A 165 -4.55 -13.89 2.23
C LYS A 165 -3.42 -14.19 3.21
N ILE A 166 -3.71 -14.02 4.51
CA ILE A 166 -2.86 -14.51 5.59
C ILE A 166 -3.15 -15.99 5.78
N GLN A 167 -2.13 -16.82 5.82
CA GLN A 167 -2.28 -18.25 6.09
C GLN A 167 -1.15 -18.74 7.00
N GLN A 168 -1.50 -19.69 7.87
CA GLN A 168 -0.51 -20.37 8.69
C GLN A 168 0.36 -21.26 7.80
N ARG A 169 1.67 -21.01 7.81
CA ARG A 169 2.64 -21.75 6.99
C ARG A 169 3.84 -22.16 7.83
N PRO A 170 4.38 -23.37 7.60
CA PRO A 170 5.68 -23.73 8.15
C PRO A 170 6.77 -22.92 7.45
N VAL A 171 7.60 -22.26 8.23
CA VAL A 171 8.76 -21.49 7.77
C VAL A 171 9.99 -21.87 8.59
N ALA A 172 11.17 -21.79 7.97
CA ALA A 172 12.43 -22.04 8.66
C ALA A 172 12.92 -20.74 9.30
N ILE A 173 13.04 -20.70 10.63
CA ILE A 173 13.61 -19.59 11.39
C ILE A 173 14.75 -20.16 12.26
N GLU A 174 15.94 -19.62 12.10
CA GLU A 174 17.15 -20.08 12.84
C GLU A 174 17.36 -21.61 12.77
N GLY A 175 17.07 -22.18 11.61
CA GLY A 175 17.21 -23.62 11.36
C GLY A 175 16.09 -24.50 11.92
N GLN A 176 15.07 -23.93 12.57
CA GLN A 176 13.89 -24.64 13.08
C GLN A 176 12.66 -24.37 12.23
N VAL A 177 11.81 -25.39 12.07
CA VAL A 177 10.51 -25.25 11.42
C VAL A 177 9.49 -24.73 12.43
N VAL A 178 8.97 -23.51 12.17
CA VAL A 178 7.94 -22.88 12.99
C VAL A 178 6.74 -22.51 12.15
N VAL A 179 5.54 -22.52 12.72
CA VAL A 179 4.32 -22.07 12.03
C VAL A 179 4.16 -20.57 12.22
N ARG A 180 4.02 -19.83 11.13
CA ARG A 180 3.84 -18.38 11.12
C ARG A 180 2.67 -17.96 10.22
N PRO A 181 1.94 -16.88 10.57
CA PRO A 181 0.95 -16.29 9.70
C PRO A 181 1.66 -15.49 8.59
N MET A 182 1.75 -16.08 7.41
CA MET A 182 2.44 -15.50 6.25
C MET A 182 1.46 -14.87 5.27
N MET A 183 1.84 -13.73 4.70
CA MET A 183 1.13 -13.06 3.62
C MET A 183 2.06 -12.86 2.43
N ASN A 184 1.57 -13.14 1.21
CA ASN A 184 2.29 -12.75 0.00
C ASN A 184 1.99 -11.30 -0.35
N LEU A 185 3.02 -10.57 -0.77
CA LEU A 185 2.95 -9.23 -1.32
C LEU A 185 3.38 -9.26 -2.78
N ALA A 186 2.69 -8.47 -3.60
CA ALA A 186 3.04 -8.26 -5.00
C ALA A 186 3.19 -6.77 -5.27
N LEU A 187 4.24 -6.37 -5.97
CA LEU A 187 4.42 -5.01 -6.49
C LEU A 187 4.45 -5.08 -8.01
N SER A 188 3.40 -4.59 -8.66
CA SER A 188 3.45 -4.34 -10.11
C SER A 188 3.93 -2.93 -10.35
N TYR A 189 4.79 -2.75 -11.36
CA TYR A 189 5.45 -1.47 -11.63
C TYR A 189 5.74 -1.27 -13.12
N ASP A 190 5.88 0.01 -13.49
CA ASP A 190 6.27 0.42 -14.85
C ASP A 190 7.80 0.43 -14.94
N HIS A 191 8.36 -0.52 -15.68
CA HIS A 191 9.82 -0.69 -15.80
C HIS A 191 10.50 0.41 -16.64
N ARG A 192 9.74 1.27 -17.28
CA ARG A 192 10.30 2.46 -17.94
C ARG A 192 10.81 3.49 -16.92
N LEU A 193 10.22 3.47 -15.71
CA LEU A 193 10.51 4.41 -14.63
C LEU A 193 11.24 3.74 -13.47
N ILE A 194 10.82 2.55 -13.09
CA ILE A 194 11.31 1.83 -11.91
C ILE A 194 12.11 0.61 -12.36
N ASP A 195 13.39 0.52 -11.98
CA ASP A 195 14.19 -0.65 -12.25
C ASP A 195 13.88 -1.80 -11.27
N GLY A 196 14.33 -3.02 -11.63
CA GLY A 196 14.07 -4.21 -10.82
C GLY A 196 14.70 -4.14 -9.42
N LYS A 197 15.84 -3.47 -9.26
CA LYS A 197 16.52 -3.31 -7.98
C LYS A 197 15.71 -2.40 -7.05
N ASP A 198 15.21 -1.28 -7.55
CA ASP A 198 14.42 -0.34 -6.75
C ASP A 198 13.04 -0.92 -6.41
N ALA A 199 12.41 -1.63 -7.36
CA ALA A 199 11.15 -2.34 -7.10
C ALA A 199 11.28 -3.38 -5.97
N VAL A 200 12.34 -4.21 -6.01
CA VAL A 200 12.60 -5.23 -4.97
C VAL A 200 12.91 -4.56 -3.63
N ARG A 201 13.77 -3.53 -3.61
CA ARG A 201 14.12 -2.81 -2.38
C ARG A 201 12.93 -2.08 -1.76
N PHE A 202 12.07 -1.49 -2.58
CA PHE A 202 10.82 -0.87 -2.12
C PHE A 202 9.92 -1.90 -1.43
N LEU A 203 9.74 -3.08 -2.05
CA LEU A 203 8.91 -4.13 -1.46
C LEU A 203 9.53 -4.71 -0.18
N VAL A 204 10.87 -4.82 -0.13
CA VAL A 204 11.61 -5.19 1.10
C VAL A 204 11.42 -4.15 2.19
N ALA A 205 11.47 -2.85 1.86
CA ALA A 205 11.24 -1.79 2.85
C ALA A 205 9.83 -1.86 3.45
N ILE A 206 8.80 -2.14 2.65
CA ILE A 206 7.45 -2.39 3.16
C ILE A 206 7.43 -3.61 4.09
N LYS A 207 8.04 -4.73 3.67
CA LYS A 207 8.14 -5.95 4.47
C LYS A 207 8.76 -5.65 5.84
N GLU A 208 9.90 -4.99 5.89
CA GLU A 208 10.61 -4.67 7.13
C GLU A 208 9.78 -3.80 8.09
N LEU A 209 9.01 -2.84 7.55
CA LEU A 209 8.14 -1.98 8.34
C LEU A 209 6.90 -2.71 8.86
N VAL A 210 6.41 -3.71 8.13
CA VAL A 210 5.26 -4.54 8.54
C VAL A 210 5.70 -5.58 9.58
N GLU A 211 6.86 -6.19 9.41
CA GLU A 211 7.41 -7.19 10.35
C GLU A 211 7.89 -6.53 11.67
N ASP A 212 8.35 -5.27 11.59
CA ASP A 212 8.76 -4.46 12.75
C ASP A 212 8.09 -3.07 12.73
N PRO A 213 6.80 -2.98 13.14
CA PRO A 213 6.06 -1.71 13.15
C PRO A 213 6.65 -0.62 14.06
N ALA A 214 7.51 -0.97 15.02
CA ALA A 214 8.20 0.00 15.86
C ALA A 214 9.11 0.92 15.03
N LYS A 215 9.64 0.44 13.90
CA LYS A 215 10.41 1.26 12.95
C LYS A 215 9.58 2.40 12.34
N ILE A 216 8.28 2.22 12.13
CA ILE A 216 7.40 3.29 11.63
C ILE A 216 7.36 4.43 12.66
N LEU A 217 7.21 4.11 13.94
CA LEU A 217 7.15 5.10 15.02
C LEU A 217 8.48 5.84 15.18
N SER A 218 9.62 5.14 15.13
CA SER A 218 10.95 5.75 15.25
C SER A 218 11.25 6.70 14.10
N LEU A 219 10.83 6.39 12.88
CA LEU A 219 11.04 7.22 11.69
C LEU A 219 10.19 8.48 11.70
N ILE A 220 8.96 8.43 12.24
CA ILE A 220 8.10 9.61 12.41
C ILE A 220 8.74 10.61 13.39
N HIS A 221 9.37 10.15 14.47
CA HIS A 221 10.03 11.02 15.44
C HIS A 221 11.37 11.59 14.97
N ILE A 222 12.09 10.91 14.08
CA ILE A 222 13.39 11.39 13.54
C ILE A 222 13.18 12.47 12.48
N SER A 223 12.03 12.50 11.81
CA SER A 223 11.72 13.47 10.75
C SER A 223 11.11 14.79 11.26
N GLU A 224 10.74 14.89 12.54
CA GLU A 224 10.36 16.19 13.12
C GLU A 224 11.62 17.03 13.41
N PRO A 225 11.82 18.18 12.72
CA PRO A 225 12.87 19.10 13.10
C PRO A 225 12.62 19.56 14.54
N THR A 226 13.55 19.27 15.43
CA THR A 226 13.57 19.80 16.79
C THR A 226 13.37 21.31 16.72
N ARG A 227 12.17 21.79 16.98
CA ARG A 227 11.85 23.20 17.16
C ARG A 227 12.61 23.63 18.43
N ARG A 228 13.85 24.12 18.23
CA ARG A 228 14.57 24.83 19.30
C ARG A 228 13.69 25.98 19.72
N ARG A 229 13.14 25.89 20.94
CA ARG A 229 12.59 27.05 21.66
C ARG A 229 13.82 27.91 22.00
N GLY A 230 13.95 29.03 21.30
CA GLY A 230 14.74 30.18 21.73
C GLY A 230 13.86 31.07 22.61
#